data_ebea6caadef1e9986fd11b5762d459d9
#
_entry.id   ebea6caadef1e9986fd11b5762d459d9
#
_cell.length_a   1.000
_cell.length_b   1.000
_cell.length_c   1.000
_cell.angle_alpha   90.00
_cell.angle_beta   90.00
_cell.angle_gamma   90.00
#
_symmetry.space_group_name_H-M   'P 1'
#
loop_
_entity.id
_entity.type
_entity.pdbx_description
1 polymer ?
#
loop_
_entity_poly.entity_id
_entity_poly.type
_entity_poly.pdbx_seq_one_letter_code
_entity_poly.pdbx_strand_id
1 'polypeptide(L)'
;MYEPEVNDYVEWTTQLGQVHEGWVYFKAEPVIPKRGWVTPHRYITIEVGVKEKPDYKEDNPHRYIHILLCCYESQWSELKFVKKRKNRYE
;
A
#
# COMPACT_ATOMS: atom_id res chain seq x y z
N MET A 1 -0.37 10.67 14.32
CA MET A 1 0.26 9.69 13.38
C MET A 1 -0.73 9.36 12.29
N TYR A 2 -0.26 9.34 11.05
CA TYR A 2 -1.10 8.97 9.91
C TYR A 2 -1.49 7.50 9.98
N GLU A 3 -2.77 7.21 9.87
CA GLU A 3 -3.27 5.84 9.75
C GLU A 3 -3.74 5.61 8.31
N PRO A 4 -3.05 4.73 7.55
CA PRO A 4 -3.41 4.52 6.16
C PRO A 4 -4.75 3.81 6.01
N GLU A 5 -5.46 4.16 4.95
CA GLU A 5 -6.73 3.54 4.58
C GLU A 5 -6.67 3.04 3.14
N VAL A 6 -7.48 2.03 2.83
CA VAL A 6 -7.60 1.54 1.45
C VAL A 6 -8.02 2.70 0.54
N ASN A 7 -7.42 2.76 -0.64
CA ASN A 7 -7.59 3.83 -1.63
C ASN A 7 -6.86 5.13 -1.33
N ASP A 8 -6.01 5.15 -0.30
CA ASP A 8 -5.06 6.24 -0.11
C ASP A 8 -3.87 6.04 -1.05
N TYR A 9 -3.39 7.13 -1.66
CA TYR A 9 -2.11 7.15 -2.37
C TYR A 9 -1.07 7.66 -1.40
N VAL A 10 -0.04 6.85 -1.17
CA VAL A 10 0.97 7.13 -0.16
C VAL A 10 2.37 7.10 -0.74
N GLU A 11 3.27 7.85 -0.13
CA GLU A 11 4.70 7.81 -0.38
C GLU A 11 5.35 7.20 0.85
N TRP A 12 6.12 6.14 0.64
CA TRP A 12 6.80 5.43 1.71
C TRP A 12 8.31 5.58 1.54
N THR A 13 8.92 6.28 2.48
CA THR A 13 10.38 6.41 2.54
C THR A 13 10.91 5.46 3.61
N THR A 14 11.61 4.42 3.19
CA THR A 14 12.14 3.40 4.10
C THR A 14 13.36 3.93 4.86
N GLN A 15 13.75 3.21 5.91
CA GLN A 15 14.94 3.57 6.68
C GLN A 15 16.23 3.53 5.85
N LEU A 16 16.23 2.75 4.76
CA LEU A 16 17.37 2.68 3.84
C LEU A 16 17.36 3.82 2.80
N GLY A 17 16.38 4.73 2.89
CA GLY A 17 16.26 5.85 1.97
C GLY A 17 15.58 5.53 0.65
N GLN A 18 15.03 4.32 0.50
CA GLN A 18 14.26 3.97 -0.69
C GLN A 18 12.90 4.61 -0.62
N VAL A 19 12.44 5.17 -1.73
CA VAL A 19 11.13 5.79 -1.84
C VAL A 19 10.25 4.94 -2.74
N HIS A 20 9.12 4.54 -2.20
CA HIS A 20 8.07 3.82 -2.94
C HIS A 20 6.81 4.65 -2.89
N GLU A 21 6.00 4.62 -3.94
CA GLU A 21 4.71 5.29 -3.92
C GLU A 21 3.67 4.43 -4.62
N GLY A 22 2.45 4.48 -4.14
CA GLY A 22 1.37 3.71 -4.71
C GLY A 22 0.10 3.80 -3.90
N TRP A 23 -0.90 3.04 -4.34
CA TRP A 23 -2.21 3.00 -3.71
C TRP A 23 -2.24 1.92 -2.63
N VAL A 24 -2.84 2.25 -1.50
CA VAL A 24 -3.13 1.23 -0.48
C VAL A 24 -4.22 0.32 -1.03
N TYR A 25 -3.86 -0.94 -1.25
CA TYR A 25 -4.73 -1.94 -1.86
C TYR A 25 -5.53 -2.72 -0.83
N PHE A 26 -4.90 -3.05 0.30
CA PHE A 26 -5.49 -3.88 1.33
C PHE A 26 -5.00 -3.42 2.70
N LYS A 27 -5.88 -3.47 3.69
CA LYS A 27 -5.55 -3.17 5.08
C LYS A 27 -5.98 -4.33 5.95
N ALA A 28 -5.02 -4.97 6.60
CA ALA A 28 -5.29 -6.05 7.53
C ALA A 28 -5.53 -5.47 8.92
N GLU A 29 -6.70 -5.74 9.46
CA GLU A 29 -7.04 -5.39 10.83
C GLU A 29 -6.80 -6.60 11.74
N PRO A 30 -6.43 -6.38 13.00
CA PRO A 30 -6.18 -7.48 13.92
C PRO A 30 -7.47 -8.26 14.17
N VAL A 31 -7.40 -9.55 13.91
CA VAL A 31 -8.45 -10.48 14.34
C VAL A 31 -7.97 -11.06 15.66
N ILE A 32 -8.77 -10.91 16.72
CA ILE A 32 -8.44 -11.50 18.02
C ILE A 32 -8.62 -13.00 17.88
N PRO A 33 -7.52 -13.80 17.88
CA PRO A 33 -7.66 -15.24 17.75
C PRO A 33 -8.30 -15.80 19.02
N LYS A 34 -9.20 -16.76 18.84
CA LYS A 34 -9.91 -17.40 19.96
C LYS A 34 -8.99 -18.05 20.99
N ARG A 35 -7.71 -18.23 20.67
CA ARG A 35 -6.73 -18.89 21.54
C ARG A 35 -5.69 -17.95 22.15
N GLY A 36 -5.82 -16.65 22.00
CA GLY A 36 -5.15 -15.65 22.84
C GLY A 36 -3.64 -15.51 22.79
N TRP A 37 -2.91 -16.27 21.96
CA TRP A 37 -1.44 -16.27 21.98
C TRP A 37 -0.76 -15.86 20.68
N VAL A 38 -1.53 -15.44 19.68
CA VAL A 38 -0.97 -14.86 18.46
C VAL A 38 -1.19 -13.35 18.53
N THR A 39 -0.09 -12.58 18.52
CA THR A 39 -0.18 -11.13 18.44
C THR A 39 -0.69 -10.74 17.06
N PRO A 40 -1.87 -10.14 16.94
CA PRO A 40 -2.36 -9.73 15.64
C PRO A 40 -1.52 -8.57 15.11
N HIS A 41 -1.01 -8.72 13.89
CA HIS A 41 -0.25 -7.68 13.23
C HIS A 41 -1.15 -6.90 12.28
N ARG A 42 -1.13 -5.58 12.42
CA ARG A 42 -1.78 -4.70 11.46
C ARG A 42 -0.77 -4.38 10.37
N TYR A 43 -1.21 -4.48 9.12
CA TYR A 43 -0.37 -4.10 7.99
C TYR A 43 -1.24 -3.62 6.83
N ILE A 44 -0.62 -2.93 5.89
CA ILE A 44 -1.23 -2.59 4.63
C ILE A 44 -0.39 -3.17 3.50
N THR A 45 -1.02 -3.36 2.34
CA THR A 45 -0.28 -3.61 1.11
C THR A 45 -0.38 -2.40 0.21
N ILE A 46 0.75 -2.00 -0.36
CA ILE A 46 0.83 -0.85 -1.26
C ILE A 46 1.08 -1.39 -2.67
N GLU A 47 0.20 -1.04 -3.59
CA GLU A 47 0.31 -1.42 -5.00
C GLU A 47 1.21 -0.44 -5.71
N VAL A 48 2.44 -0.88 -6.02
CA VAL A 48 3.50 -0.06 -6.60
C VAL A 48 3.61 -0.38 -8.09
N GLY A 49 3.98 0.63 -8.89
CA GLY A 49 4.17 0.45 -10.33
C GLY A 49 2.90 0.54 -11.15
N VAL A 50 1.78 0.90 -10.52
CA VAL A 50 0.52 1.10 -11.23
C VAL A 50 0.47 2.52 -11.76
N LYS A 51 0.33 2.66 -13.09
CA LYS A 51 0.10 3.98 -13.67
C LYS A 51 -1.28 4.49 -13.27
N GLU A 52 -1.35 5.78 -13.02
CA GLU A 52 -2.60 6.47 -12.70
C GLU A 52 -3.64 6.33 -13.83
N LYS A 53 -3.17 6.23 -15.08
CA LYS A 53 -4.02 5.96 -16.25
C LYS A 53 -3.37 4.87 -17.08
N PRO A 54 -4.08 3.76 -17.35
CA PRO A 54 -3.54 2.73 -18.22
C PRO A 54 -3.36 3.29 -19.64
N ASP A 55 -2.16 3.15 -20.17
CA ASP A 55 -1.88 3.53 -21.54
C ASP A 55 -2.10 2.30 -22.44
N TYR A 56 -3.25 2.27 -23.11
CA TYR A 56 -3.62 1.15 -23.97
C TYR A 56 -2.76 1.04 -25.23
N LYS A 57 -1.86 2.00 -25.46
CA LYS A 57 -1.01 2.02 -26.65
C LYS A 57 0.35 1.36 -26.44
N GLU A 58 0.67 0.96 -25.23
CA GLU A 58 1.93 0.30 -24.96
C GLU A 58 1.78 -1.21 -25.09
N ASP A 59 2.44 -1.75 -26.11
CA ASP A 59 2.38 -3.18 -26.46
C ASP A 59 3.28 -4.07 -25.59
N ASN A 60 3.87 -3.53 -24.53
CA ASN A 60 4.79 -4.30 -23.70
C ASN A 60 4.16 -4.59 -22.33
N PRO A 61 3.53 -5.77 -22.15
CA PRO A 61 2.89 -6.13 -20.89
C PRO A 61 3.88 -6.31 -19.72
N HIS A 62 5.18 -6.42 -20.03
CA HIS A 62 6.22 -6.59 -19.00
C HIS A 62 6.69 -5.27 -18.39
N ARG A 63 6.24 -4.13 -18.91
CA ARG A 63 6.61 -2.80 -18.39
C ARG A 63 5.93 -2.46 -17.07
N TYR A 64 4.89 -3.19 -16.71
CA TYR A 64 4.09 -2.93 -15.51
C TYR A 64 4.15 -4.14 -14.60
N ILE A 65 5.19 -4.18 -13.79
CA ILE A 65 5.23 -5.16 -12.70
C ILE A 65 4.45 -4.56 -11.55
N HIS A 66 3.29 -5.11 -11.30
CA HIS A 66 2.51 -4.78 -10.12
C HIS A 66 3.15 -5.49 -8.93
N ILE A 67 3.74 -4.71 -8.05
CA ILE A 67 4.33 -5.24 -6.82
C ILE A 67 3.48 -4.78 -5.67
N LEU A 68 3.07 -5.71 -4.83
CA LEU A 68 2.41 -5.40 -3.57
C LEU A 68 3.46 -5.41 -2.47
N LEU A 69 3.74 -4.23 -1.90
CA LEU A 69 4.64 -4.10 -0.77
C LEU A 69 3.86 -4.19 0.53
N CYS A 70 4.34 -5.00 1.45
CA CYS A 70 3.76 -5.11 2.77
C CYS A 70 4.39 -4.07 3.70
N CYS A 71 3.55 -3.25 4.33
CA CYS A 71 3.99 -2.21 5.26
C CYS A 71 3.29 -2.44 6.60
N TYR A 72 4.06 -2.82 7.61
CA TYR A 72 3.54 -3.11 8.95
C TYR A 72 3.25 -1.82 9.71
N GLU A 73 2.38 -1.91 10.70
CA GLU A 73 1.97 -0.75 11.52
C GLU A 73 3.17 0.01 12.09
N SER A 74 4.21 -0.69 12.50
CA SER A 74 5.42 -0.07 13.03
C SER A 74 6.14 0.82 11.99
N GLN A 75 5.84 0.64 10.71
CA GLN A 75 6.45 1.40 9.61
C GLN A 75 5.53 2.51 9.09
N TRP A 76 4.32 2.64 9.63
CA TRP A 76 3.35 3.63 9.14
C TRP A 76 3.81 5.07 9.39
N SER A 77 4.68 5.30 10.37
CA SER A 77 5.29 6.61 10.60
C SER A 77 6.19 7.07 9.44
N GLU A 78 6.60 6.14 8.58
CA GLU A 78 7.41 6.41 7.40
C GLU A 78 6.56 6.79 6.17
N LEU A 79 5.23 6.68 6.29
CA LEU A 79 4.29 6.95 5.22
C LEU A 79 3.90 8.42 5.18
N LYS A 80 3.75 8.95 3.97
CA LYS A 80 3.20 10.27 3.73
C LYS A 80 1.96 10.13 2.87
N PHE A 81 0.84 10.65 3.35
CA PHE A 81 -0.41 10.70 2.58
C PHE A 81 -0.29 11.72 1.47
N VAL A 82 -0.69 11.34 0.26
CA VAL A 82 -0.66 12.23 -0.91
C VAL A 82 -2.07 12.60 -1.35
N LYS A 83 -2.89 11.60 -1.63
CA LYS A 83 -4.26 11.83 -2.11
C LYS A 83 -5.11 10.59 -1.87
N LYS A 84 -6.42 10.72 -2.06
CA LYS A 84 -7.37 9.63 -1.87
C LYS A 84 -8.25 9.49 -3.11
N ARG A 85 -8.58 8.26 -3.48
CA ARG A 85 -9.58 7.96 -4.50
C ARG A 85 -10.81 7.34 -3.83
N LYS A 86 -11.98 7.46 -4.47
CA LYS A 86 -13.22 6.88 -3.92
C LYS A 86 -13.24 5.37 -4.02
N ASN A 87 -12.69 4.84 -5.10
CA ASN A 87 -12.63 3.42 -5.35
C ASN A 87 -11.48 3.10 -6.31
N ARG A 88 -11.21 1.82 -6.50
CA ARG A 88 -10.09 1.34 -7.32
C ARG A 88 -10.16 1.77 -8.78
N TYR A 89 -11.34 2.06 -9.30
CA TYR A 89 -11.55 2.37 -10.71
C TYR A 89 -11.55 3.88 -11.00
N GLU A 90 -11.39 4.68 -10.02
CA GLU A 90 -11.39 6.15 -10.13
C GLU A 90 -10.09 6.72 -10.69
#